data_1dc5239598c1f8c4d4e2e5f08c73d865
#
_entry.id   1dc5239598c1f8c4d4e2e5f08c73d865
#
_cell.length_a   1.000
_cell.length_b   1.000
_cell.length_c   1.000
_cell.angle_alpha   90.00
_cell.angle_beta   90.00
_cell.angle_gamma   90.00
#
_symmetry.space_group_name_H-M   'P 1'
#
loop_
_entity.id
_entity.type
_entity.pdbx_description
1 polymer ?
#
loop_
_entity_poly.entity_id
_entity_poly.type
_entity_poly.pdbx_seq_one_letter_code
_entity_poly.pdbx_strand_id
1 'polypeptide(L)'
;MLILLLNPPNKNLSLRDQYCSFSSKSKYYWPPIDLLIQSGILSTKHEVVAFDAIVEKSTDNQCLEYIKKINPDIILAVTGVSSYCGDFSFFDKVKRSIETKIFLSGGFLLTEYEAIMKKYNFIDGVLLNFSSKALLDFTENKHQIQNLAYRVEGKIFAEYSSMQNVSYPIPKHNLFNLSKYKLPHGKGGLFSCVITSYGCPYECKFCIAQNIKYRSRSIMDIVEEILFLKSLGVNEIFFKDFTFTVNKEYTKNLCLELKKLNISWICATRVDLVDDELIGIMKDAGCHTIQFGVETPTKNILEKYKDGISVEDIELAFELCRKHKIKTLGHFILGLP
;
A
#
# COMPACT_ATOMS: atom_id res chain seq x y z
N MET A 1 -6.89 23.18 -7.57
CA MET A 1 -6.21 23.11 -6.26
C MET A 1 -4.85 22.46 -6.45
N LEU A 2 -3.88 22.83 -5.60
CA LEU A 2 -2.61 22.14 -5.47
C LEU A 2 -2.70 21.12 -4.31
N ILE A 3 -2.45 19.85 -4.62
CA ILE A 3 -2.50 18.77 -3.63
C ILE A 3 -1.09 18.18 -3.46
N LEU A 4 -0.62 18.14 -2.23
CA LEU A 4 0.63 17.49 -1.86
C LEU A 4 0.37 16.07 -1.36
N LEU A 5 0.96 15.08 -2.00
CA LEU A 5 1.06 13.71 -1.51
C LEU A 5 2.34 13.58 -0.68
N LEU A 6 2.20 13.34 0.63
CA LEU A 6 3.32 13.43 1.56
C LEU A 6 3.58 12.12 2.30
N ASN A 7 4.79 11.60 2.19
CA ASN A 7 5.34 10.67 3.18
C ASN A 7 6.18 11.51 4.16
N PRO A 8 5.71 11.76 5.41
CA PRO A 8 6.33 12.73 6.29
C PRO A 8 7.72 12.30 6.76
N PRO A 9 8.57 13.24 7.22
CA PRO A 9 9.90 12.92 7.74
C PRO A 9 9.82 12.03 8.97
N ASN A 10 10.85 11.21 9.18
CA ASN A 10 11.03 10.43 10.39
C ASN A 10 12.52 10.14 10.60
N LYS A 11 12.95 10.06 11.86
CA LYS A 11 14.33 9.70 12.22
C LYS A 11 14.71 8.30 11.75
N ASN A 12 13.73 7.39 11.73
CA ASN A 12 13.90 6.03 11.26
C ASN A 12 13.41 5.89 9.82
N LEU A 13 13.92 4.89 9.10
CA LEU A 13 13.41 4.52 7.79
C LEU A 13 12.04 3.85 7.95
N SER A 14 10.99 4.66 8.00
CA SER A 14 9.62 4.20 8.23
C SER A 14 8.91 3.91 6.93
N LEU A 15 8.40 2.68 6.81
CA LEU A 15 7.48 2.27 5.77
C LEU A 15 6.05 2.46 6.28
N ARG A 16 5.22 3.13 5.49
CA ARG A 16 3.86 3.49 5.84
C ARG A 16 2.97 3.37 4.63
N ASP A 17 2.00 2.54 4.73
CA ASP A 17 0.84 2.45 3.83
C ASP A 17 -0.32 1.80 4.60
N GLN A 18 -1.48 1.72 3.99
CA GLN A 18 -2.64 1.07 4.62
C GLN A 18 -2.40 -0.42 4.91
N TYR A 19 -1.48 -1.05 4.19
CA TYR A 19 -1.17 -2.47 4.30
C TYR A 19 -0.11 -2.77 5.35
N CYS A 20 0.80 -1.84 5.63
CA CYS A 20 1.85 -2.06 6.62
C CYS A 20 2.40 -0.78 7.23
N SER A 21 2.94 -0.91 8.43
CA SER A 21 3.67 0.15 9.10
C SER A 21 4.77 -0.45 9.97
N PHE A 22 6.01 -0.18 9.61
CA PHE A 22 7.17 -0.59 10.40
C PHE A 22 8.41 0.25 10.11
N SER A 23 9.42 0.18 10.97
CA SER A 23 10.73 0.77 10.73
C SER A 23 11.65 -0.25 10.09
N SER A 24 12.09 0.01 8.86
CA SER A 24 13.01 -0.87 8.14
C SER A 24 14.41 -0.81 8.75
N LYS A 25 14.91 -1.96 9.24
CA LYS A 25 16.29 -2.12 9.71
C LYS A 25 17.24 -2.57 8.60
N SER A 26 16.70 -3.10 7.51
CA SER A 26 17.45 -3.66 6.38
C SER A 26 17.63 -2.70 5.21
N LYS A 27 17.34 -1.41 5.42
CA LYS A 27 17.50 -0.32 4.43
C LYS A 27 16.73 -0.55 3.12
N TYR A 28 15.60 -1.27 3.15
CA TYR A 28 14.69 -1.37 2.03
C TYR A 28 13.44 -0.53 2.29
N TYR A 29 12.90 0.01 1.22
CA TYR A 29 11.68 0.82 1.23
C TYR A 29 11.14 0.94 -0.19
N TRP A 30 9.84 1.06 -0.27
CA TRP A 30 9.09 1.15 -1.53
C TRP A 30 8.18 2.37 -1.52
N PRO A 31 7.72 2.82 -2.71
CA PRO A 31 6.76 3.92 -2.79
C PRO A 31 5.49 3.60 -1.99
N PRO A 32 4.97 4.56 -1.19
CA PRO A 32 3.71 4.38 -0.48
C PRO A 32 2.55 4.15 -1.47
N ILE A 33 1.96 2.96 -1.45
CA ILE A 33 0.94 2.55 -2.45
C ILE A 33 -0.30 3.44 -2.39
N ASP A 34 -0.68 3.91 -1.21
CA ASP A 34 -1.80 4.81 -1.01
C ASP A 34 -1.61 6.11 -1.81
N LEU A 35 -0.43 6.71 -1.71
CA LEU A 35 -0.09 7.95 -2.41
C LEU A 35 0.08 7.72 -3.91
N LEU A 36 0.67 6.58 -4.30
CA LEU A 36 0.78 6.21 -5.71
C LEU A 36 -0.60 6.19 -6.36
N ILE A 37 -1.55 5.44 -5.81
CA ILE A 37 -2.89 5.30 -6.40
C ILE A 37 -3.64 6.63 -6.38
N GLN A 38 -3.59 7.36 -5.27
CA GLN A 38 -4.21 8.67 -5.17
C GLN A 38 -3.60 9.70 -6.13
N SER A 39 -2.35 9.54 -6.53
CA SER A 39 -1.72 10.42 -7.53
C SER A 39 -2.45 10.36 -8.88
N GLY A 40 -2.85 9.17 -9.33
CA GLY A 40 -3.63 9.00 -10.56
C GLY A 40 -5.04 9.60 -10.42
N ILE A 41 -5.73 9.29 -9.32
CA ILE A 41 -7.10 9.74 -9.06
C ILE A 41 -7.19 11.27 -8.99
N LEU A 42 -6.34 11.89 -8.17
CA LEU A 42 -6.40 13.33 -7.93
C LEU A 42 -5.90 14.16 -9.12
N SER A 43 -4.93 13.64 -9.89
CA SER A 43 -4.43 14.31 -11.10
C SER A 43 -5.45 14.40 -12.22
N THR A 44 -6.61 13.78 -12.11
CA THR A 44 -7.70 13.95 -13.09
C THR A 44 -8.32 15.34 -13.07
N LYS A 45 -8.22 16.06 -11.95
CA LYS A 45 -8.88 17.36 -11.72
C LYS A 45 -7.97 18.41 -11.09
N HIS A 46 -6.85 18.00 -10.49
CA HIS A 46 -6.01 18.87 -9.68
C HIS A 46 -4.54 18.79 -10.09
N GLU A 47 -3.81 19.84 -9.77
CA GLU A 47 -2.35 19.80 -9.77
C GLU A 47 -1.88 18.98 -8.57
N VAL A 48 -1.05 17.94 -8.82
CA VAL A 48 -0.59 17.02 -7.79
C VAL A 48 0.93 16.99 -7.78
N VAL A 49 1.50 17.16 -6.60
CA VAL A 49 2.94 16.99 -6.35
C VAL A 49 3.13 15.91 -5.30
N ALA A 50 4.23 15.17 -5.37
CA ALA A 50 4.58 14.16 -4.37
C ALA A 50 5.91 14.50 -3.71
N PHE A 51 5.98 14.33 -2.40
CA PHE A 51 7.21 14.46 -1.63
C PHE A 51 7.32 13.32 -0.60
N ASP A 52 8.29 12.46 -0.81
CA ASP A 52 8.63 11.40 0.14
C ASP A 52 9.85 11.84 0.96
N ALA A 53 9.59 12.43 2.13
CA ALA A 53 10.64 12.96 2.99
C ALA A 53 11.59 11.88 3.54
N ILE A 54 11.16 10.61 3.55
CA ILE A 54 12.00 9.48 3.98
C ILE A 54 13.10 9.21 2.95
N VAL A 55 12.73 9.04 1.67
CA VAL A 55 13.72 8.77 0.60
C VAL A 55 14.56 9.99 0.27
N GLU A 56 14.02 11.19 0.45
CA GLU A 56 14.75 12.46 0.34
C GLU A 56 15.68 12.73 1.54
N LYS A 57 15.55 11.91 2.61
CA LYS A 57 16.27 12.10 3.89
C LYS A 57 16.08 13.51 4.47
N SER A 58 14.88 14.03 4.30
CA SER A 58 14.53 15.39 4.71
C SER A 58 14.29 15.43 6.21
N THR A 59 14.80 16.46 6.86
CA THR A 59 14.46 16.75 8.26
C THR A 59 13.09 17.40 8.36
N ASP A 60 12.51 17.45 9.56
CA ASP A 60 11.24 18.13 9.82
C ASP A 60 11.26 19.57 9.30
N ASN A 61 12.36 20.32 9.57
CA ASN A 61 12.47 21.71 9.15
C ASN A 61 12.55 21.85 7.62
N GLN A 62 13.35 21.01 6.96
CA GLN A 62 13.45 21.02 5.50
C GLN A 62 12.11 20.68 4.83
N CYS A 63 11.40 19.68 5.35
CA CYS A 63 10.10 19.33 4.85
C CYS A 63 9.07 20.45 5.09
N LEU A 64 9.08 21.08 6.26
CA LEU A 64 8.20 22.21 6.56
C LEU A 64 8.45 23.40 5.64
N GLU A 65 9.72 23.77 5.39
CA GLU A 65 10.07 24.85 4.46
C GLU A 65 9.66 24.51 3.01
N TYR A 66 9.79 23.25 2.60
CA TYR A 66 9.27 22.81 1.31
C TYR A 66 7.76 22.99 1.22
N ILE A 67 7.01 22.55 2.26
CA ILE A 67 5.55 22.69 2.31
C ILE A 67 5.13 24.17 2.28
N LYS A 68 5.79 25.04 3.04
CA LYS A 68 5.55 26.50 3.01
C LYS A 68 5.79 27.10 1.63
N LYS A 69 6.86 26.65 0.95
CA LYS A 69 7.21 27.17 -0.39
C LYS A 69 6.16 26.82 -1.43
N ILE A 70 5.63 25.58 -1.41
CA ILE A 70 4.61 25.15 -2.38
C ILE A 70 3.20 25.56 -1.98
N ASN A 71 2.96 25.78 -0.69
CA ASN A 71 1.70 26.25 -0.11
C ASN A 71 0.46 25.47 -0.62
N PRO A 72 0.37 24.14 -0.37
CA PRO A 72 -0.69 23.31 -0.93
C PRO A 72 -2.04 23.60 -0.27
N ASP A 73 -3.12 23.52 -1.04
CA ASP A 73 -4.50 23.60 -0.54
C ASP A 73 -4.84 22.38 0.34
N ILE A 74 -4.31 21.22 -0.06
CA ILE A 74 -4.54 19.93 0.62
C ILE A 74 -3.24 19.17 0.71
N ILE A 75 -3.00 18.55 1.87
CA ILE A 75 -1.97 17.54 2.09
C ILE A 75 -2.69 16.20 2.31
N LEU A 76 -2.43 15.21 1.45
CA LEU A 76 -2.72 13.81 1.74
C LEU A 76 -1.44 13.12 2.18
N ALA A 77 -1.39 12.70 3.43
CA ALA A 77 -0.19 12.10 3.98
C ALA A 77 -0.42 10.67 4.47
N VAL A 78 0.64 9.85 4.42
CA VAL A 78 0.64 8.53 5.04
C VAL A 78 1.14 8.62 6.48
N THR A 79 0.58 7.75 7.34
CA THR A 79 1.05 7.55 8.72
C THR A 79 0.91 6.09 9.10
N GLY A 80 1.50 5.68 10.22
CA GLY A 80 1.43 4.30 10.64
C GLY A 80 1.66 4.13 12.15
N VAL A 81 1.21 2.99 12.68
CA VAL A 81 1.29 2.68 14.11
C VAL A 81 2.71 2.83 14.68
N SER A 82 3.74 2.57 13.87
CA SER A 82 5.14 2.67 14.28
C SER A 82 5.69 4.10 14.31
N SER A 83 4.96 5.09 13.78
CA SER A 83 5.47 6.45 13.58
C SER A 83 4.50 7.58 13.93
N TYR A 84 3.22 7.30 14.15
CA TYR A 84 2.16 8.31 14.25
C TYR A 84 2.43 9.41 15.29
N CYS A 85 3.08 9.12 16.40
CA CYS A 85 3.40 10.15 17.40
C CYS A 85 4.29 11.27 16.83
N GLY A 86 5.33 10.89 16.08
CA GLY A 86 6.20 11.84 15.39
C GLY A 86 5.50 12.53 14.23
N ASP A 87 4.77 11.76 13.43
CA ASP A 87 4.02 12.26 12.29
C ASP A 87 3.00 13.33 12.72
N PHE A 88 2.25 13.07 13.79
CA PHE A 88 1.23 13.99 14.29
C PHE A 88 1.83 15.26 14.89
N SER A 89 2.98 15.15 15.58
CA SER A 89 3.74 16.33 16.03
C SER A 89 4.19 17.19 14.85
N PHE A 90 4.61 16.56 13.76
CA PHE A 90 4.99 17.27 12.53
C PHE A 90 3.77 17.94 11.87
N PHE A 91 2.65 17.25 11.73
CA PHE A 91 1.44 17.81 11.11
C PHE A 91 0.83 18.95 11.93
N ASP A 92 0.91 18.91 13.26
CA ASP A 92 0.50 20.03 14.11
C ASP A 92 1.35 21.28 13.82
N LYS A 93 2.68 21.14 13.63
CA LYS A 93 3.57 22.24 13.22
C LYS A 93 3.19 22.76 11.83
N VAL A 94 2.88 21.89 10.87
CA VAL A 94 2.44 22.30 9.53
C VAL A 94 1.16 23.13 9.62
N LYS A 95 0.15 22.63 10.34
CA LYS A 95 -1.15 23.32 10.51
C LYS A 95 -1.04 24.70 11.14
N ARG A 96 -0.07 24.87 12.06
CA ARG A 96 0.22 26.20 12.66
C ARG A 96 0.99 27.14 11.74
N SER A 97 1.62 26.62 10.68
CA SER A 97 2.50 27.38 9.81
C SER A 97 1.85 27.85 8.52
N ILE A 98 0.88 27.11 8.01
CA ILE A 98 0.14 27.44 6.77
C ILE A 98 -1.32 27.06 6.90
N GLU A 99 -2.16 27.69 6.09
CA GLU A 99 -3.55 27.29 5.93
C GLU A 99 -3.66 26.19 4.88
N THR A 100 -3.88 24.96 5.33
CA THR A 100 -4.03 23.78 4.47
C THR A 100 -4.93 22.75 5.13
N LYS A 101 -5.59 21.91 4.35
CA LYS A 101 -6.33 20.76 4.88
C LYS A 101 -5.43 19.54 4.91
N ILE A 102 -5.46 18.78 6.02
CA ILE A 102 -4.63 17.59 6.21
C ILE A 102 -5.51 16.34 6.26
N PHE A 103 -5.33 15.48 5.26
CA PHE A 103 -5.93 14.17 5.18
C PHE A 103 -4.87 13.11 5.39
N LEU A 104 -5.23 12.04 6.11
CA LEU A 104 -4.30 10.94 6.45
C LEU A 104 -4.77 9.62 5.84
N SER A 105 -3.83 8.78 5.46
CA SER A 105 -4.02 7.36 5.14
C SER A 105 -3.11 6.50 6.00
N GLY A 106 -3.60 5.34 6.44
CA GLY A 106 -2.81 4.40 7.24
C GLY A 106 -3.68 3.29 7.83
N GLY A 107 -3.12 2.09 7.96
CA GLY A 107 -3.89 0.89 8.34
C GLY A 107 -4.62 1.01 9.66
N PHE A 108 -3.95 1.49 10.72
CA PHE A 108 -4.58 1.63 12.04
C PHE A 108 -5.71 2.66 12.07
N LEU A 109 -5.70 3.63 11.16
CA LEU A 109 -6.75 4.63 11.05
C LEU A 109 -8.08 4.05 10.55
N LEU A 110 -8.08 2.86 9.93
CA LEU A 110 -9.31 2.21 9.49
C LEU A 110 -10.25 1.88 10.66
N THR A 111 -9.69 1.64 11.84
CA THR A 111 -10.46 1.36 13.07
C THR A 111 -10.47 2.53 14.05
N GLU A 112 -9.39 3.32 14.10
CA GLU A 112 -9.17 4.35 15.12
C GLU A 112 -9.48 5.78 14.65
N TYR A 113 -9.94 5.97 13.41
CA TYR A 113 -10.12 7.31 12.81
C TYR A 113 -10.96 8.24 13.68
N GLU A 114 -12.05 7.75 14.28
CA GLU A 114 -12.97 8.58 15.05
C GLU A 114 -12.31 9.10 16.35
N ALA A 115 -11.65 8.21 17.11
CA ALA A 115 -10.93 8.57 18.33
C ALA A 115 -9.76 9.52 18.02
N ILE A 116 -9.02 9.24 16.95
CA ILE A 116 -7.88 10.05 16.50
C ILE A 116 -8.35 11.44 16.06
N MET A 117 -9.38 11.53 15.23
CA MET A 117 -9.91 12.83 14.77
C MET A 117 -10.53 13.65 15.92
N LYS A 118 -11.15 13.01 16.91
CA LYS A 118 -11.64 13.71 18.13
C LYS A 118 -10.50 14.29 18.96
N LYS A 119 -9.39 13.56 19.03
CA LYS A 119 -8.22 13.97 19.83
C LYS A 119 -7.36 15.03 19.12
N TYR A 120 -7.25 14.96 17.79
CA TYR A 120 -6.33 15.79 17.01
C TYR A 120 -7.11 16.67 16.01
N ASN A 121 -7.35 17.91 16.39
CA ASN A 121 -8.15 18.85 15.58
C ASN A 121 -7.49 19.31 14.29
N PHE A 122 -6.20 19.11 14.12
CA PHE A 122 -5.49 19.44 12.88
C PHE A 122 -5.80 18.46 11.74
N ILE A 123 -6.40 17.30 12.02
CA ILE A 123 -6.78 16.32 11.03
C ILE A 123 -8.15 16.70 10.47
N ASP A 124 -8.19 17.04 9.19
CA ASP A 124 -9.45 17.38 8.48
C ASP A 124 -10.17 16.12 7.98
N GLY A 125 -9.44 15.02 7.71
CA GLY A 125 -10.04 13.74 7.37
C GLY A 125 -9.07 12.57 7.30
N VAL A 126 -9.66 11.38 7.13
CA VAL A 126 -8.95 10.09 7.00
C VAL A 126 -9.50 9.33 5.79
N LEU A 127 -8.61 8.96 4.88
CA LEU A 127 -8.95 8.16 3.72
C LEU A 127 -9.09 6.68 4.13
N LEU A 128 -10.32 6.19 4.12
CA LEU A 128 -10.65 4.83 4.57
C LEU A 128 -10.41 3.77 3.48
N ASN A 129 -10.38 4.18 2.22
CA ASN A 129 -10.03 3.33 1.09
C ASN A 129 -9.21 4.13 0.08
N PHE A 130 -7.93 3.86 -0.01
CA PHE A 130 -7.02 4.60 -0.90
C PHE A 130 -7.25 4.34 -2.40
N SER A 131 -8.00 3.29 -2.77
CA SER A 131 -8.38 3.04 -4.16
C SER A 131 -9.66 3.76 -4.59
N SER A 132 -10.29 4.50 -3.68
CA SER A 132 -11.54 5.23 -3.94
C SER A 132 -11.28 6.66 -4.42
N LYS A 133 -12.31 7.24 -5.04
CA LYS A 133 -12.35 8.66 -5.43
C LYS A 133 -12.77 9.59 -4.28
N ALA A 134 -12.82 9.09 -3.05
CA ALA A 134 -13.41 9.79 -1.91
C ALA A 134 -12.80 11.17 -1.65
N LEU A 135 -11.48 11.32 -1.72
CA LEU A 135 -10.84 12.61 -1.56
C LEU A 135 -11.11 13.55 -2.76
N LEU A 136 -11.19 13.01 -3.97
CA LEU A 136 -11.60 13.78 -5.15
C LEU A 136 -13.04 14.27 -5.00
N ASP A 137 -13.96 13.42 -4.57
CA ASP A 137 -15.36 13.77 -4.32
C ASP A 137 -15.48 14.87 -3.24
N PHE A 138 -14.63 14.82 -2.21
CA PHE A 138 -14.54 15.88 -1.20
C PHE A 138 -14.13 17.22 -1.81
N THR A 139 -13.15 17.23 -2.71
CA THR A 139 -12.69 18.47 -3.36
C THR A 139 -13.74 19.06 -4.30
N GLU A 140 -14.64 18.24 -4.82
CA GLU A 140 -15.77 18.65 -5.66
C GLU A 140 -17.02 19.04 -4.84
N ASN A 141 -16.92 19.11 -3.51
CA ASN A 141 -18.01 19.44 -2.59
C ASN A 141 -19.23 18.52 -2.73
N LYS A 142 -19.01 17.24 -3.04
CA LYS A 142 -20.11 16.27 -3.11
C LYS A 142 -20.67 16.00 -1.71
N HIS A 143 -21.97 15.72 -1.67
CA HIS A 143 -22.63 15.29 -0.45
C HIS A 143 -22.49 13.77 -0.26
N GLN A 144 -22.45 13.31 1.01
CA GLN A 144 -22.41 11.89 1.36
C GLN A 144 -21.20 11.15 0.75
N ILE A 145 -19.99 11.57 1.14
CA ILE A 145 -18.75 11.00 0.63
C ILE A 145 -18.49 9.66 1.32
N GLN A 146 -18.47 8.60 0.54
CA GLN A 146 -18.15 7.25 1.02
C GLN A 146 -16.63 7.02 1.03
N ASN A 147 -16.16 6.17 1.97
CA ASN A 147 -14.74 5.79 2.13
C ASN A 147 -13.81 6.96 2.54
N LEU A 148 -14.39 8.01 3.11
CA LEU A 148 -13.66 9.11 3.74
C LEU A 148 -14.31 9.42 5.09
N ALA A 149 -13.51 9.48 6.14
CA ALA A 149 -13.91 10.18 7.35
C ALA A 149 -13.47 11.64 7.23
N TYR A 150 -14.36 12.60 7.42
CA TYR A 150 -14.04 14.02 7.24
C TYR A 150 -14.79 14.90 8.24
N ARG A 151 -14.25 16.11 8.47
CA ARG A 151 -14.78 17.06 9.42
C ARG A 151 -15.45 18.22 8.70
N VAL A 152 -16.70 18.51 9.12
CA VAL A 152 -17.46 19.69 8.71
C VAL A 152 -18.06 20.32 9.95
N GLU A 153 -17.85 21.61 10.17
CA GLU A 153 -18.39 22.37 11.32
C GLU A 153 -18.16 21.67 12.67
N GLY A 154 -16.97 21.07 12.84
CA GLY A 154 -16.59 20.36 14.06
C GLY A 154 -17.14 18.93 14.21
N LYS A 155 -18.08 18.50 13.35
CA LYS A 155 -18.63 17.15 13.35
C LYS A 155 -17.85 16.23 12.41
N ILE A 156 -17.69 14.97 12.81
CA ILE A 156 -17.04 13.94 12.01
C ILE A 156 -18.11 13.13 11.28
N PHE A 157 -17.97 13.02 9.98
CA PHE A 157 -18.81 12.19 9.11
C PHE A 157 -17.95 11.06 8.54
N ALA A 158 -18.48 9.85 8.51
CA ALA A 158 -17.83 8.71 7.87
C ALA A 158 -18.89 7.73 7.38
N GLU A 159 -18.74 7.28 6.15
CA GLU A 159 -19.57 6.23 5.57
C GLU A 159 -18.66 5.23 4.85
N TYR A 160 -18.84 3.95 5.13
CA TYR A 160 -18.13 2.88 4.44
C TYR A 160 -18.98 2.36 3.29
N SER A 161 -18.41 2.29 2.10
CA SER A 161 -19.04 1.59 0.98
C SER A 161 -18.18 0.42 0.52
N SER A 162 -18.85 -0.69 0.31
CA SER A 162 -18.27 -1.79 -0.43
C SER A 162 -18.35 -1.48 -1.93
N MET A 163 -17.35 -0.81 -2.50
CA MET A 163 -17.23 -0.68 -3.96
C MET A 163 -17.27 -2.07 -4.60
N GLN A 164 -17.96 -2.22 -5.74
CA GLN A 164 -18.05 -3.53 -6.40
C GLN A 164 -16.76 -3.91 -7.14
N ASN A 165 -16.08 -2.95 -7.73
CA ASN A 165 -14.83 -3.15 -8.49
C ASN A 165 -13.75 -2.15 -8.05
N VAL A 166 -12.49 -2.56 -8.18
CA VAL A 166 -11.33 -1.68 -7.99
C VAL A 166 -10.89 -1.19 -9.38
N SER A 167 -11.16 0.07 -9.68
CA SER A 167 -10.69 0.74 -10.90
C SER A 167 -10.34 2.18 -10.57
N TYR A 168 -9.19 2.60 -11.04
CA TYR A 168 -8.66 3.96 -10.88
C TYR A 168 -7.77 4.31 -12.07
N PRO A 169 -7.59 5.59 -12.39
CA PRO A 169 -6.66 6.03 -13.43
C PRO A 169 -5.22 5.58 -13.13
N ILE A 170 -4.41 5.38 -14.17
CA ILE A 170 -3.01 5.00 -14.01
C ILE A 170 -2.31 5.94 -13.03
N PRO A 171 -1.70 5.40 -11.95
CA PRO A 171 -0.95 6.19 -10.98
C PRO A 171 0.18 6.99 -11.64
N LYS A 172 0.43 8.19 -11.15
CA LYS A 172 1.50 9.06 -11.65
C LYS A 172 2.84 8.68 -11.02
N HIS A 173 3.35 7.50 -11.32
CA HIS A 173 4.61 6.96 -10.78
C HIS A 173 5.80 7.90 -10.99
N ASN A 174 5.78 8.70 -12.06
CA ASN A 174 6.79 9.71 -12.38
C ASN A 174 6.85 10.90 -11.41
N LEU A 175 5.85 11.07 -10.54
CA LEU A 175 5.92 12.04 -9.44
C LEU A 175 6.82 11.58 -8.30
N PHE A 176 7.17 10.30 -8.26
CA PHE A 176 8.02 9.70 -7.24
C PHE A 176 9.41 9.44 -7.81
N ASN A 177 10.45 9.76 -7.06
CA ASN A 177 11.83 9.48 -7.50
C ASN A 177 12.15 8.00 -7.35
N LEU A 178 11.74 7.18 -8.34
CA LEU A 178 11.84 5.73 -8.30
C LEU A 178 13.28 5.23 -8.08
N SER A 179 14.30 5.99 -8.47
CA SER A 179 15.69 5.61 -8.27
C SER A 179 16.15 5.59 -6.80
N LYS A 180 15.41 6.24 -5.92
CA LYS A 180 15.72 6.32 -4.48
C LYS A 180 15.14 5.17 -3.68
N TYR A 181 14.16 4.44 -4.21
CA TYR A 181 13.59 3.28 -3.54
C TYR A 181 14.47 2.03 -3.69
N LYS A 182 14.40 1.13 -2.71
CA LYS A 182 15.26 -0.06 -2.67
C LYS A 182 14.49 -1.29 -2.26
N LEU A 183 14.67 -2.34 -3.01
CA LEU A 183 14.10 -3.66 -2.78
C LEU A 183 15.23 -4.68 -2.66
N PRO A 184 15.69 -5.05 -1.45
CA PRO A 184 16.93 -5.83 -1.26
C PRO A 184 16.93 -7.22 -1.91
N HIS A 185 15.74 -7.82 -2.04
CA HIS A 185 15.55 -9.12 -2.69
C HIS A 185 15.10 -9.00 -4.15
N GLY A 186 15.07 -7.77 -4.68
CA GLY A 186 14.89 -7.50 -6.10
C GLY A 186 16.08 -7.90 -6.95
N LYS A 187 15.91 -7.85 -8.27
CA LYS A 187 17.00 -8.11 -9.25
C LYS A 187 17.93 -6.92 -9.45
N GLY A 188 17.60 -5.79 -8.87
CA GLY A 188 18.27 -4.51 -9.09
C GLY A 188 17.72 -3.76 -10.31
N GLY A 189 17.79 -2.45 -10.27
CA GLY A 189 17.19 -1.55 -11.25
C GLY A 189 16.01 -0.80 -10.69
N LEU A 190 15.26 -0.11 -11.56
CA LEU A 190 14.07 0.62 -11.16
C LEU A 190 12.91 -0.35 -10.92
N PHE A 191 12.21 -0.17 -9.81
CA PHE A 191 10.99 -0.91 -9.52
C PHE A 191 9.89 0.04 -9.04
N SER A 192 8.66 -0.44 -9.10
CA SER A 192 7.53 0.23 -8.47
C SER A 192 6.53 -0.76 -7.89
N CYS A 193 5.59 -0.26 -7.09
CA CYS A 193 4.50 -1.05 -6.50
C CYS A 193 3.26 -0.97 -7.39
N VAL A 194 2.60 -2.11 -7.56
CA VAL A 194 1.29 -2.24 -8.23
C VAL A 194 0.42 -3.12 -7.36
N ILE A 195 -0.89 -2.89 -7.31
CA ILE A 195 -1.83 -3.86 -6.73
C ILE A 195 -2.66 -4.49 -7.84
N THR A 196 -2.97 -5.78 -7.68
CA THR A 196 -3.89 -6.52 -8.55
C THR A 196 -5.26 -6.65 -7.91
N SER A 197 -5.31 -6.45 -6.59
CA SER A 197 -6.51 -6.54 -5.78
C SER A 197 -6.46 -5.60 -4.57
N TYR A 198 -7.62 -5.29 -4.01
CA TYR A 198 -7.77 -4.58 -2.75
C TYR A 198 -8.49 -5.46 -1.74
N GLY A 199 -7.98 -5.51 -0.50
CA GLY A 199 -8.54 -6.34 0.57
C GLY A 199 -8.08 -7.80 0.54
N CYS A 200 -8.66 -8.59 1.44
CA CYS A 200 -8.34 -10.01 1.61
C CYS A 200 -9.58 -10.75 2.11
N PRO A 201 -9.89 -11.96 1.63
CA PRO A 201 -11.06 -12.70 2.09
C PRO A 201 -10.83 -13.50 3.37
N TYR A 202 -9.60 -13.50 3.91
CA TYR A 202 -9.21 -14.30 5.08
C TYR A 202 -9.29 -13.50 6.37
N GLU A 203 -9.63 -14.18 7.46
CA GLU A 203 -9.91 -13.60 8.78
C GLU A 203 -8.77 -13.81 9.79
N CYS A 204 -7.51 -13.68 9.36
CA CYS A 204 -6.36 -13.78 10.26
C CYS A 204 -6.46 -12.76 11.39
N LYS A 205 -6.51 -13.21 12.66
CA LYS A 205 -6.86 -12.39 13.83
C LYS A 205 -5.91 -11.23 14.13
N PHE A 206 -4.69 -11.28 13.62
CA PHE A 206 -3.69 -10.23 13.76
C PHE A 206 -3.67 -9.22 12.60
N CYS A 207 -4.46 -9.48 11.53
CA CYS A 207 -4.33 -8.75 10.27
C CYS A 207 -5.39 -7.66 10.12
N ILE A 208 -4.96 -6.46 9.73
CA ILE A 208 -5.88 -5.35 9.43
C ILE A 208 -6.79 -5.65 8.23
N ALA A 209 -6.35 -6.52 7.32
CA ALA A 209 -7.08 -6.87 6.10
C ALA A 209 -8.39 -7.63 6.36
N GLN A 210 -8.59 -8.25 7.54
CA GLN A 210 -9.82 -8.98 7.88
C GLN A 210 -11.10 -8.15 7.73
N ASN A 211 -10.99 -6.82 7.79
CA ASN A 211 -12.12 -5.90 7.67
C ASN A 211 -12.26 -5.29 6.27
N ILE A 212 -11.44 -5.71 5.31
CA ILE A 212 -11.38 -5.15 3.96
C ILE A 212 -11.80 -6.21 2.96
N LYS A 213 -13.00 -6.06 2.38
CA LYS A 213 -13.52 -6.99 1.36
C LYS A 213 -12.58 -7.10 0.17
N TYR A 214 -12.28 -8.34 -0.23
CA TYR A 214 -11.47 -8.64 -1.41
C TYR A 214 -12.16 -8.23 -2.72
N ARG A 215 -11.41 -7.59 -3.61
CA ARG A 215 -11.83 -7.21 -4.97
C ARG A 215 -10.63 -7.17 -5.90
N SER A 216 -10.74 -7.78 -7.05
CA SER A 216 -9.70 -7.73 -8.08
C SER A 216 -9.86 -6.50 -8.99
N ARG A 217 -8.76 -6.06 -9.57
CA ARG A 217 -8.73 -5.10 -10.68
C ARG A 217 -8.94 -5.81 -12.02
N SER A 218 -9.29 -5.03 -13.04
CA SER A 218 -9.20 -5.49 -14.42
C SER A 218 -7.75 -5.83 -14.78
N ILE A 219 -7.52 -6.97 -15.41
CA ILE A 219 -6.18 -7.36 -15.89
C ILE A 219 -5.66 -6.34 -16.89
N MET A 220 -6.53 -5.78 -17.73
CA MET A 220 -6.15 -4.75 -18.69
C MET A 220 -5.66 -3.47 -18.03
N ASP A 221 -6.31 -3.00 -16.94
CA ASP A 221 -5.85 -1.83 -16.18
C ASP A 221 -4.45 -2.06 -15.60
N ILE A 222 -4.14 -3.30 -15.16
CA ILE A 222 -2.82 -3.67 -14.65
C ILE A 222 -1.79 -3.67 -15.77
N VAL A 223 -2.14 -4.22 -16.93
CA VAL A 223 -1.27 -4.25 -18.11
C VAL A 223 -0.92 -2.83 -18.57
N GLU A 224 -1.90 -1.93 -18.64
CA GLU A 224 -1.69 -0.54 -19.01
C GLU A 224 -0.77 0.19 -18.01
N GLU A 225 -0.97 -0.02 -16.72
CA GLU A 225 -0.11 0.54 -15.69
C GLU A 225 1.34 0.03 -15.80
N ILE A 226 1.52 -1.27 -16.06
CA ILE A 226 2.86 -1.86 -16.25
C ILE A 226 3.51 -1.34 -17.54
N LEU A 227 2.77 -1.17 -18.61
CA LEU A 227 3.30 -0.57 -19.86
C LEU A 227 3.76 0.87 -19.62
N PHE A 228 3.00 1.65 -18.86
CA PHE A 228 3.42 2.99 -18.44
C PHE A 228 4.70 2.93 -17.59
N LEU A 229 4.78 2.03 -16.61
CA LEU A 229 5.99 1.84 -15.81
C LEU A 229 7.20 1.45 -16.65
N LYS A 230 7.03 0.57 -17.63
CA LYS A 230 8.11 0.22 -18.58
C LYS A 230 8.59 1.43 -19.37
N SER A 231 7.69 2.33 -19.78
CA SER A 231 8.09 3.57 -20.46
C SER A 231 8.94 4.50 -19.57
N LEU A 232 8.84 4.37 -18.25
CA LEU A 232 9.68 5.06 -17.27
C LEU A 232 10.99 4.32 -16.95
N GLY A 233 11.28 3.20 -17.62
CA GLY A 233 12.46 2.38 -17.39
C GLY A 233 12.35 1.40 -16.21
N VAL A 234 11.16 1.21 -15.65
CA VAL A 234 10.91 0.20 -14.62
C VAL A 234 10.98 -1.20 -15.22
N ASN A 235 11.77 -2.07 -14.60
CA ASN A 235 12.00 -3.45 -15.05
C ASN A 235 11.59 -4.51 -14.03
N GLU A 236 11.13 -4.06 -12.85
CA GLU A 236 10.69 -4.94 -11.78
C GLU A 236 9.43 -4.39 -11.10
N ILE A 237 8.46 -5.26 -10.82
CA ILE A 237 7.21 -4.92 -10.13
C ILE A 237 7.16 -5.61 -8.78
N PHE A 238 6.82 -4.85 -7.74
CA PHE A 238 6.37 -5.42 -6.48
C PHE A 238 4.85 -5.40 -6.44
N PHE A 239 4.22 -6.57 -6.65
CA PHE A 239 2.78 -6.71 -6.43
C PHE A 239 2.51 -6.65 -4.93
N LYS A 240 1.90 -5.53 -4.51
CA LYS A 240 1.71 -5.15 -3.11
C LYS A 240 0.32 -5.57 -2.58
N ASP A 241 -0.19 -6.69 -3.07
CA ASP A 241 -1.43 -7.28 -2.58
C ASP A 241 -1.25 -7.87 -1.18
N PHE A 242 -2.31 -7.93 -0.38
CA PHE A 242 -2.31 -8.73 0.85
C PHE A 242 -2.11 -10.22 0.56
N THR A 243 -2.72 -10.70 -0.53
CA THR A 243 -2.64 -12.09 -0.98
C THR A 243 -2.84 -12.13 -2.48
N PHE A 244 -1.76 -12.32 -3.22
CA PHE A 244 -1.75 -12.26 -4.69
C PHE A 244 -2.54 -13.39 -5.35
N THR A 245 -2.51 -14.60 -4.77
CA THR A 245 -3.08 -15.81 -5.37
C THR A 245 -4.49 -16.17 -4.84
N VAL A 246 -5.25 -15.20 -4.30
CA VAL A 246 -6.62 -15.45 -3.78
C VAL A 246 -7.52 -16.15 -4.79
N ASN A 247 -7.46 -15.72 -6.04
CA ASN A 247 -8.21 -16.32 -7.14
C ASN A 247 -7.24 -16.96 -8.15
N LYS A 248 -7.12 -18.28 -8.12
CA LYS A 248 -6.17 -19.03 -8.95
C LYS A 248 -6.34 -18.75 -10.44
N GLU A 249 -7.57 -18.75 -10.95
CA GLU A 249 -7.83 -18.54 -12.37
C GLU A 249 -7.51 -17.09 -12.80
N TYR A 250 -7.87 -16.11 -11.97
CA TYR A 250 -7.46 -14.73 -12.21
C TYR A 250 -5.94 -14.58 -12.24
N THR A 251 -5.24 -15.22 -11.31
CA THR A 251 -3.78 -15.20 -11.24
C THR A 251 -3.14 -15.84 -12.47
N LYS A 252 -3.67 -16.98 -12.95
CA LYS A 252 -3.21 -17.61 -14.19
C LYS A 252 -3.39 -16.68 -15.40
N ASN A 253 -4.56 -16.08 -15.55
CA ASN A 253 -4.86 -15.16 -16.64
C ASN A 253 -3.96 -13.92 -16.59
N LEU A 254 -3.72 -13.35 -15.41
CA LEU A 254 -2.77 -12.25 -15.24
C LEU A 254 -1.35 -12.69 -15.63
N CYS A 255 -0.89 -13.86 -15.20
CA CYS A 255 0.42 -14.40 -15.54
C CYS A 255 0.61 -14.56 -17.06
N LEU A 256 -0.43 -14.92 -17.81
CA LEU A 256 -0.36 -15.00 -19.28
C LEU A 256 -0.04 -13.63 -19.89
N GLU A 257 -0.65 -12.56 -19.39
CA GLU A 257 -0.35 -11.19 -19.85
C GLU A 257 1.03 -10.70 -19.38
N LEU A 258 1.41 -10.97 -18.11
CA LEU A 258 2.73 -10.61 -17.58
C LEU A 258 3.88 -11.27 -18.37
N LYS A 259 3.68 -12.51 -18.83
CA LYS A 259 4.66 -13.22 -19.66
C LYS A 259 4.92 -12.48 -20.98
N LYS A 260 3.89 -11.93 -21.62
CA LYS A 260 4.02 -11.13 -22.84
C LYS A 260 4.79 -9.82 -22.61
N LEU A 261 4.65 -9.25 -21.39
CA LEU A 261 5.31 -8.00 -21.03
C LEU A 261 6.80 -8.18 -20.71
N ASN A 262 7.28 -9.41 -20.49
CA ASN A 262 8.67 -9.72 -20.13
C ASN A 262 9.16 -8.83 -18.97
N ILE A 263 8.42 -8.80 -17.88
CA ILE A 263 8.69 -8.03 -16.67
C ILE A 263 9.07 -8.97 -15.52
N SER A 264 10.04 -8.59 -14.71
CA SER A 264 10.36 -9.31 -13.47
C SER A 264 9.43 -8.85 -12.35
N TRP A 265 9.05 -9.75 -11.45
CA TRP A 265 8.18 -9.36 -10.36
C TRP A 265 8.28 -10.25 -9.12
N ILE A 266 7.83 -9.68 -8.03
CA ILE A 266 7.67 -10.34 -6.73
C ILE A 266 6.26 -10.10 -6.20
N CYS A 267 5.77 -11.00 -5.36
CA CYS A 267 4.47 -10.85 -4.70
C CYS A 267 4.49 -11.39 -3.28
N ALA A 268 3.44 -11.08 -2.52
CA ALA A 268 3.15 -11.71 -1.24
C ALA A 268 1.89 -12.57 -1.35
N THR A 269 1.90 -13.76 -0.74
CA THR A 269 0.73 -14.63 -0.70
C THR A 269 0.75 -15.59 0.47
N ARG A 270 -0.32 -16.36 0.62
CA ARG A 270 -0.46 -17.43 1.60
C ARG A 270 0.14 -18.73 1.07
N VAL A 271 0.62 -19.58 1.96
CA VAL A 271 1.24 -20.87 1.61
C VAL A 271 0.24 -21.89 1.06
N ASP A 272 -1.01 -21.86 1.55
CA ASP A 272 -2.10 -22.76 1.16
C ASP A 272 -2.77 -22.43 -0.19
N LEU A 273 -2.35 -21.33 -0.84
CA LEU A 273 -2.92 -20.86 -2.11
C LEU A 273 -1.99 -21.03 -3.31
N VAL A 274 -1.03 -21.91 -3.19
CA VAL A 274 -0.09 -22.24 -4.25
C VAL A 274 0.00 -23.75 -4.45
N ASP A 275 0.18 -24.17 -5.69
CA ASP A 275 0.45 -25.53 -6.08
C ASP A 275 1.52 -25.59 -7.18
N ASP A 276 1.92 -26.78 -7.58
CA ASP A 276 2.98 -27.00 -8.55
C ASP A 276 2.71 -26.34 -9.91
N GLU A 277 1.48 -26.41 -10.39
CA GLU A 277 1.03 -25.80 -11.63
C GLU A 277 1.14 -24.27 -11.57
N LEU A 278 0.54 -23.67 -10.52
CA LEU A 278 0.50 -22.22 -10.36
C LEU A 278 1.90 -21.62 -10.18
N ILE A 279 2.74 -22.23 -9.36
CA ILE A 279 4.14 -21.82 -9.18
C ILE A 279 4.91 -21.87 -10.50
N GLY A 280 4.71 -22.92 -11.31
CA GLY A 280 5.30 -23.04 -12.64
C GLY A 280 4.86 -21.90 -13.56
N ILE A 281 3.56 -21.60 -13.63
CA ILE A 281 3.00 -20.52 -14.43
C ILE A 281 3.53 -19.16 -13.96
N MET A 282 3.58 -18.92 -12.65
CA MET A 282 4.13 -17.68 -12.07
C MET A 282 5.61 -17.52 -12.43
N LYS A 283 6.40 -18.60 -12.34
CA LYS A 283 7.81 -18.61 -12.75
C LYS A 283 7.99 -18.20 -14.20
N ASP A 284 7.24 -18.83 -15.09
CA ASP A 284 7.27 -18.57 -16.53
C ASP A 284 6.87 -17.13 -16.87
N ALA A 285 6.00 -16.53 -16.05
CA ALA A 285 5.54 -15.15 -16.17
C ALA A 285 6.51 -14.11 -15.58
N GLY A 286 7.68 -14.53 -15.06
CA GLY A 286 8.71 -13.64 -14.56
C GLY A 286 8.76 -13.48 -13.04
N CYS A 287 7.96 -14.24 -12.27
CA CYS A 287 8.05 -14.28 -10.82
C CYS A 287 9.41 -14.86 -10.40
N HIS A 288 10.14 -14.14 -9.56
CA HIS A 288 11.42 -14.63 -9.06
C HIS A 288 11.49 -14.74 -7.54
N THR A 289 10.56 -14.11 -6.82
CA THR A 289 10.50 -14.16 -5.36
C THR A 289 9.05 -14.13 -4.89
N ILE A 290 8.70 -15.03 -4.00
CA ILE A 290 7.40 -15.03 -3.31
C ILE A 290 7.62 -14.81 -1.82
N GLN A 291 6.88 -13.88 -1.25
CA GLN A 291 6.85 -13.62 0.19
C GLN A 291 5.67 -14.38 0.79
N PHE A 292 5.96 -15.27 1.73
CA PHE A 292 4.92 -16.06 2.42
C PHE A 292 4.70 -15.57 3.85
N GLY A 293 3.46 -15.37 4.22
CA GLY A 293 3.06 -15.24 5.61
C GLY A 293 3.13 -16.62 6.27
N VAL A 294 4.21 -16.90 6.99
CA VAL A 294 4.38 -18.13 7.79
C VAL A 294 3.84 -17.93 9.19
N GLU A 295 4.09 -16.78 9.76
CA GLU A 295 3.75 -16.26 11.09
C GLU A 295 4.41 -17.07 12.22
N THR A 296 4.17 -18.39 12.29
CA THR A 296 4.74 -19.27 13.30
C THR A 296 4.73 -20.73 12.81
N PRO A 297 5.73 -21.55 13.18
CA PRO A 297 5.70 -23.00 12.96
C PRO A 297 4.93 -23.76 14.06
N THR A 298 4.45 -23.06 15.09
CA THR A 298 3.77 -23.69 16.24
C THR A 298 2.32 -23.93 15.90
N LYS A 299 1.93 -25.21 15.73
CA LYS A 299 0.61 -25.64 15.28
C LYS A 299 -0.54 -24.99 16.04
N ASN A 300 -0.53 -25.05 17.37
CA ASN A 300 -1.62 -24.51 18.20
C ASN A 300 -1.78 -22.98 18.03
N ILE A 301 -0.67 -22.26 17.82
CA ILE A 301 -0.71 -20.80 17.60
C ILE A 301 -1.22 -20.53 16.16
N LEU A 302 -0.76 -21.31 15.18
CA LEU A 302 -1.18 -21.17 13.80
C LEU A 302 -2.71 -21.35 13.67
N GLU A 303 -3.25 -22.46 14.22
CA GLU A 303 -4.69 -22.75 14.25
C GLU A 303 -5.52 -21.68 14.97
N LYS A 304 -4.96 -21.04 16.00
CA LYS A 304 -5.65 -20.00 16.78
C LYS A 304 -5.73 -18.65 16.06
N TYR A 305 -4.68 -18.28 15.32
CA TYR A 305 -4.52 -16.91 14.81
C TYR A 305 -4.56 -16.78 13.29
N LYS A 306 -4.29 -17.85 12.55
CA LYS A 306 -4.25 -17.85 11.10
C LYS A 306 -5.19 -18.92 10.55
N ASP A 307 -6.22 -18.48 9.88
CA ASP A 307 -7.28 -19.31 9.35
C ASP A 307 -6.77 -20.32 8.29
N GLY A 308 -7.06 -21.62 8.52
CA GLY A 308 -6.97 -22.71 7.55
C GLY A 308 -5.57 -23.06 7.03
N ILE A 309 -4.47 -22.75 7.74
CA ILE A 309 -3.10 -23.09 7.34
C ILE A 309 -2.51 -24.14 8.28
N SER A 310 -1.85 -25.14 7.70
CA SER A 310 -1.07 -26.14 8.41
C SER A 310 0.46 -25.94 8.26
N VAL A 311 1.25 -26.64 9.07
CA VAL A 311 2.71 -26.66 8.94
C VAL A 311 3.12 -27.36 7.65
N GLU A 312 2.39 -28.38 7.27
CA GLU A 312 2.59 -29.15 6.04
C GLU A 312 2.39 -28.29 4.79
N ASP A 313 1.42 -27.34 4.80
CA ASP A 313 1.23 -26.37 3.71
C ASP A 313 2.44 -25.44 3.59
N ILE A 314 3.03 -25.03 4.74
CA ILE A 314 4.24 -24.20 4.74
C ILE A 314 5.39 -24.95 4.09
N GLU A 315 5.66 -26.19 4.51
CA GLU A 315 6.75 -27.00 3.98
C GLU A 315 6.58 -27.24 2.47
N LEU A 316 5.37 -27.63 2.04
CA LEU A 316 5.04 -27.86 0.63
C LEU A 316 5.25 -26.61 -0.22
N ALA A 317 4.77 -25.44 0.20
CA ALA A 317 4.92 -24.20 -0.56
C ALA A 317 6.41 -23.84 -0.78
N PHE A 318 7.24 -23.98 0.24
CA PHE A 318 8.69 -23.72 0.14
C PHE A 318 9.37 -24.77 -0.74
N GLU A 319 8.97 -26.05 -0.68
CA GLU A 319 9.49 -27.10 -1.54
C GLU A 319 9.16 -26.87 -3.01
N LEU A 320 7.92 -26.52 -3.32
CA LEU A 320 7.48 -26.17 -4.67
C LEU A 320 8.25 -24.95 -5.23
N CYS A 321 8.44 -23.91 -4.44
CA CYS A 321 9.25 -22.78 -4.86
C CYS A 321 10.71 -23.18 -5.14
N ARG A 322 11.30 -24.05 -4.32
CA ARG A 322 12.66 -24.57 -4.55
C ARG A 322 12.74 -25.38 -5.85
N LYS A 323 11.75 -26.26 -6.12
CA LYS A 323 11.64 -27.04 -7.36
C LYS A 323 11.64 -26.12 -8.59
N HIS A 324 10.86 -25.05 -8.57
CA HIS A 324 10.74 -24.08 -9.68
C HIS A 324 11.80 -22.97 -9.64
N LYS A 325 12.79 -23.02 -8.73
CA LYS A 325 13.85 -21.99 -8.59
C LYS A 325 13.28 -20.57 -8.39
N ILE A 326 12.22 -20.46 -7.60
CA ILE A 326 11.70 -19.19 -7.08
C ILE A 326 12.28 -18.98 -5.68
N LYS A 327 12.80 -17.77 -5.42
CA LYS A 327 13.26 -17.39 -4.07
C LYS A 327 12.06 -17.21 -3.14
N THR A 328 12.23 -17.56 -1.88
CA THR A 328 11.21 -17.40 -0.85
C THR A 328 11.66 -16.46 0.25
N LEU A 329 10.71 -15.67 0.78
CA LEU A 329 10.86 -14.89 2.00
C LEU A 329 9.72 -15.29 2.96
N GLY A 330 10.06 -15.84 4.12
CA GLY A 330 9.07 -16.15 5.15
C GLY A 330 8.91 -14.98 6.14
N HIS A 331 7.69 -14.52 6.35
CA HIS A 331 7.35 -13.56 7.39
C HIS A 331 6.95 -14.30 8.67
N PHE A 332 7.54 -13.90 9.80
CA PHE A 332 7.27 -14.47 11.11
C PHE A 332 6.83 -13.39 12.08
N ILE A 333 5.92 -13.73 12.99
CA ILE A 333 5.45 -12.86 14.06
C ILE A 333 5.99 -13.43 15.39
N LEU A 334 6.76 -12.63 16.10
CA LEU A 334 7.23 -12.98 17.43
C LEU A 334 6.33 -12.34 18.48
N GLY A 335 5.94 -13.14 19.49
CA GLY A 335 5.11 -12.65 20.61
C GLY A 335 3.61 -12.72 20.36
N LEU A 336 3.13 -13.60 19.47
CA LEU A 336 1.71 -13.95 19.44
C LEU A 336 1.33 -14.61 20.77
N PRO A 337 0.21 -14.20 21.41
CA PRO A 337 -0.21 -14.70 22.71
C PRO A 337 -0.71 -16.14 22.71
#